data_ec75db4682b17d5e3d1e5e72d7331b82
#
_entry.id   ec75db4682b17d5e3d1e5e72d7331b82
#
_cell.length_a   1.000
_cell.length_b   1.000
_cell.length_c   1.000
_cell.angle_alpha   90.00
_cell.angle_beta   90.00
_cell.angle_gamma   90.00
#
_symmetry.space_group_name_H-M   'P 1'
#
loop_
_entity.id
_entity.type
_entity.pdbx_description
1 polymer ?
#
loop_
_entity_poly.entity_id
_entity_poly.type
_entity_poly.pdbx_seq_one_letter_code
_entity_poly.pdbx_strand_id
1 'polypeptide(L)'
;MSSPAVGKSLPKPISISQVRQLLDQPAKLNTPEARRDKAMLELLYASGMRISELVSLNLGDVDTGGGYVRCFGKGHKERMIPIYERAARTVKEYIEEVRPKLAHKNDEVALFLNPRGERLTRQGFWQKLKEYVKSAGLNSQISPHTLRHSFATHMLSGGADLRSVQELLGHANISTTQIYTHLTTEHVRRTYEKSHPRAK
;
A
#
# COMPACT_ATOMS: atom_id res chain seq x y z
N MET A 1 28.03 25.72 -23.66
CA MET A 1 28.31 24.44 -22.98
C MET A 1 27.25 24.26 -21.89
N SER A 2 26.24 23.47 -22.18
CA SER A 2 25.13 23.17 -21.24
C SER A 2 25.58 22.02 -20.34
N SER A 3 25.59 22.25 -19.03
CA SER A 3 25.84 21.21 -18.04
C SER A 3 24.79 20.08 -18.15
N PRO A 4 25.17 18.82 -18.07
CA PRO A 4 24.22 17.74 -18.12
C PRO A 4 23.33 17.81 -16.87
N ALA A 5 22.01 17.73 -17.10
CA ALA A 5 21.03 17.65 -16.03
C ALA A 5 21.38 16.45 -15.13
N VAL A 6 21.63 16.72 -13.86
CA VAL A 6 21.83 15.68 -12.83
C VAL A 6 20.56 14.85 -12.81
N GLY A 7 20.67 13.63 -13.31
CA GLY A 7 19.58 12.67 -13.31
C GLY A 7 19.04 12.53 -11.88
N LYS A 8 17.73 12.72 -11.69
CA LYS A 8 17.09 12.45 -10.40
C LYS A 8 17.40 11.00 -10.02
N SER A 9 18.27 10.83 -9.04
CA SER A 9 18.57 9.53 -8.45
C SER A 9 17.25 8.89 -8.01
N LEU A 10 16.98 7.68 -8.48
CA LEU A 10 15.83 6.90 -8.03
C LEU A 10 15.88 6.78 -6.51
N PRO A 11 14.75 6.98 -5.82
CA PRO A 11 14.74 6.88 -4.36
C PRO A 11 15.24 5.50 -3.93
N LYS A 12 16.24 5.47 -3.05
CA LYS A 12 16.77 4.22 -2.52
C LYS A 12 15.72 3.53 -1.66
N PRO A 13 15.56 2.20 -1.75
CA PRO A 13 14.68 1.47 -0.87
C PRO A 13 15.16 1.60 0.58
N ILE A 14 14.22 1.62 1.51
CA ILE A 14 14.53 1.57 2.95
C ILE A 14 14.56 0.11 3.41
N SER A 15 15.27 -0.17 4.49
CA SER A 15 15.38 -1.52 5.04
C SER A 15 14.06 -2.02 5.63
N ILE A 16 13.93 -3.33 5.79
CA ILE A 16 12.77 -3.96 6.46
C ILE A 16 12.60 -3.40 7.87
N SER A 17 13.71 -3.16 8.60
CA SER A 17 13.69 -2.55 9.93
C SER A 17 13.13 -1.13 9.90
N GLN A 18 13.55 -0.30 8.95
CA GLN A 18 13.04 1.06 8.78
C GLN A 18 11.56 1.09 8.38
N VAL A 19 11.13 0.17 7.52
CA VAL A 19 9.71 0.00 7.22
C VAL A 19 8.93 -0.31 8.49
N ARG A 20 9.36 -1.29 9.27
CA ARG A 20 8.71 -1.67 10.53
C ARG A 20 8.62 -0.46 11.48
N GLN A 21 9.73 0.26 11.65
CA GLN A 21 9.78 1.46 12.47
C GLN A 21 8.77 2.53 12.02
N LEU A 22 8.63 2.75 10.71
CA LEU A 22 7.67 3.69 10.15
C LEU A 22 6.22 3.23 10.36
N LEU A 23 5.93 1.96 10.05
CA LEU A 23 4.59 1.38 10.21
C LEU A 23 4.09 1.39 11.66
N ASP A 24 4.99 1.41 12.63
CA ASP A 24 4.62 1.39 14.04
C ASP A 24 4.40 2.81 14.63
N GLN A 25 4.74 3.88 13.89
CA GLN A 25 4.56 5.26 14.39
C GLN A 25 3.11 5.62 14.73
N PRO A 26 2.11 5.33 13.87
CA PRO A 26 0.73 5.69 14.20
C PRO A 26 0.22 5.04 15.48
N ALA A 27 0.70 3.85 15.83
CA ALA A 27 0.28 3.15 17.06
C ALA A 27 0.69 3.87 18.36
N LYS A 28 1.60 4.83 18.28
CA LYS A 28 1.99 5.68 19.43
C LYS A 28 0.95 6.75 19.75
N LEU A 29 0.02 6.99 18.85
CA LEU A 29 -1.05 7.95 18.99
C LEU A 29 -2.39 7.20 19.16
N ASN A 30 -3.19 7.64 20.11
CA ASN A 30 -4.49 7.03 20.38
C ASN A 30 -5.64 7.87 19.80
N THR A 31 -5.62 8.07 18.48
CA THR A 31 -6.66 8.82 17.76
C THR A 31 -7.28 8.00 16.64
N PRO A 32 -8.54 8.25 16.25
CA PRO A 32 -9.15 7.60 15.09
C PRO A 32 -8.34 7.78 13.81
N GLU A 33 -7.79 8.98 13.59
CA GLU A 33 -6.97 9.30 12.43
C GLU A 33 -5.67 8.49 12.41
N ALA A 34 -5.01 8.32 13.56
CA ALA A 34 -3.80 7.51 13.66
C ALA A 34 -4.06 6.04 13.39
N ARG A 35 -5.18 5.51 13.85
CA ARG A 35 -5.61 4.12 13.54
C ARG A 35 -5.93 3.95 12.05
N ARG A 36 -6.55 4.94 11.42
CA ARG A 36 -6.72 5.00 9.95
C ARG A 36 -5.36 4.98 9.25
N ASP A 37 -4.44 5.84 9.67
CA ASP A 37 -3.11 5.97 9.07
C ASP A 37 -2.30 4.67 9.20
N LYS A 38 -2.44 3.97 10.33
CA LYS A 38 -1.86 2.63 10.52
C LYS A 38 -2.36 1.65 9.46
N ALA A 39 -3.68 1.61 9.24
CA ALA A 39 -4.28 0.74 8.22
C ALA A 39 -3.80 1.11 6.81
N MET A 40 -3.70 2.40 6.50
CA MET A 40 -3.20 2.89 5.21
C MET A 40 -1.74 2.50 4.97
N LEU A 41 -0.86 2.71 5.94
CA LEU A 41 0.56 2.36 5.83
C LEU A 41 0.77 0.85 5.71
N GLU A 42 0.07 0.05 6.51
CA GLU A 42 0.13 -1.42 6.41
C GLU A 42 -0.34 -1.90 5.02
N LEU A 43 -1.46 -1.36 4.53
CA LEU A 43 -1.99 -1.75 3.22
C LEU A 43 -1.08 -1.32 2.06
N LEU A 44 -0.52 -0.11 2.14
CA LEU A 44 0.41 0.41 1.14
C LEU A 44 1.66 -0.47 1.00
N TYR A 45 2.27 -0.84 2.12
CA TYR A 45 3.44 -1.71 2.11
C TYR A 45 3.09 -3.18 1.81
N ALA A 46 1.94 -3.66 2.25
CA ALA A 46 1.49 -5.02 1.96
C ALA A 46 1.27 -5.26 0.47
N SER A 47 0.74 -4.26 -0.23
CA SER A 47 0.30 -4.40 -1.63
C SER A 47 1.24 -3.80 -2.65
N GLY A 48 2.12 -2.89 -2.24
CA GLY A 48 2.97 -2.12 -3.15
C GLY A 48 2.19 -1.20 -4.11
N MET A 49 0.91 -0.94 -3.85
CA MET A 49 0.09 -0.09 -4.71
C MET A 49 0.57 1.36 -4.76
N ARG A 50 0.10 2.11 -5.73
CA ARG A 50 0.33 3.56 -5.82
C ARG A 50 -0.53 4.30 -4.80
N ILE A 51 -0.05 5.46 -4.34
CA ILE A 51 -0.84 6.31 -3.42
C ILE A 51 -2.21 6.69 -4.00
N SER A 52 -2.29 6.95 -5.30
CA SER A 52 -3.55 7.26 -5.97
C SER A 52 -4.53 6.08 -5.94
N GLU A 53 -4.03 4.86 -6.06
CA GLU A 53 -4.82 3.64 -5.94
C GLU A 53 -5.31 3.46 -4.49
N LEU A 54 -4.44 3.67 -3.50
CA LEU A 54 -4.78 3.57 -2.08
C LEU A 54 -5.93 4.50 -1.69
N VAL A 55 -5.84 5.78 -2.04
CA VAL A 55 -6.87 6.76 -1.67
C VAL A 55 -8.17 6.59 -2.47
N SER A 56 -8.11 5.95 -3.63
CA SER A 56 -9.27 5.65 -4.46
C SER A 56 -10.06 4.42 -4.02
N LEU A 57 -9.54 3.62 -3.09
CA LEU A 57 -10.21 2.41 -2.62
C LEU A 57 -11.58 2.71 -2.01
N ASN A 58 -12.53 1.86 -2.31
CA ASN A 58 -13.84 1.81 -1.68
C ASN A 58 -13.91 0.63 -0.71
N LEU A 59 -14.91 0.61 0.16
CA LEU A 59 -15.13 -0.49 1.12
C LEU A 59 -15.18 -1.86 0.44
N GLY A 60 -15.82 -1.96 -0.73
CA GLY A 60 -15.95 -3.21 -1.48
C GLY A 60 -14.67 -3.67 -2.19
N ASP A 61 -13.59 -2.88 -2.16
CA ASP A 61 -12.33 -3.22 -2.84
C ASP A 61 -11.35 -4.00 -1.96
N VAL A 62 -11.63 -4.18 -0.68
CA VAL A 62 -10.80 -4.95 0.24
C VAL A 62 -11.57 -6.12 0.81
N ASP A 63 -11.07 -7.32 0.56
CA ASP A 63 -11.53 -8.54 1.20
C ASP A 63 -10.57 -8.90 2.36
N THR A 64 -10.93 -8.49 3.56
CA THR A 64 -10.11 -8.75 4.75
C THR A 64 -10.17 -10.21 5.19
N GLY A 65 -11.23 -10.94 4.84
CA GLY A 65 -11.37 -12.37 5.10
C GLY A 65 -10.55 -13.22 4.13
N GLY A 66 -10.59 -12.88 2.84
CA GLY A 66 -9.83 -13.55 1.79
C GLY A 66 -8.36 -13.09 1.70
N GLY A 67 -8.01 -11.95 2.31
CA GLY A 67 -6.65 -11.41 2.29
C GLY A 67 -6.25 -10.82 0.93
N TYR A 68 -7.15 -10.05 0.32
CA TYR A 68 -6.92 -9.41 -0.97
C TYR A 68 -7.39 -7.96 -1.01
N VAL A 69 -6.75 -7.18 -1.87
CA VAL A 69 -7.22 -5.86 -2.29
C VAL A 69 -7.33 -5.81 -3.81
N ARG A 70 -8.42 -5.23 -4.28
CA ARG A 70 -8.69 -5.02 -5.70
C ARG A 70 -8.28 -3.60 -6.09
N CYS A 71 -7.34 -3.50 -7.03
CA CYS A 71 -6.86 -2.23 -7.55
C CYS A 71 -7.24 -2.05 -9.01
N PHE A 72 -7.56 -0.81 -9.36
CA PHE A 72 -7.82 -0.42 -10.75
C PHE A 72 -6.65 0.40 -11.27
N GLY A 73 -5.99 -0.11 -12.30
CA GLY A 73 -4.89 0.57 -12.98
C GLY A 73 -5.35 1.44 -14.13
N LYS A 74 -4.39 1.96 -14.89
CA LYS A 74 -4.65 2.74 -16.11
C LYS A 74 -5.47 1.92 -17.10
N GLY A 75 -6.55 2.50 -17.63
CA GLY A 75 -7.46 1.83 -18.54
C GLY A 75 -8.42 0.85 -17.87
N HIS A 76 -8.75 1.07 -16.59
CA HIS A 76 -9.67 0.23 -15.80
C HIS A 76 -9.25 -1.25 -15.70
N LYS A 77 -7.97 -1.55 -15.93
CA LYS A 77 -7.46 -2.91 -15.70
C LYS A 77 -7.45 -3.19 -14.20
N GLU A 78 -8.26 -4.18 -13.83
CA GLU A 78 -8.36 -4.68 -12.46
C GLU A 78 -7.20 -5.63 -12.16
N ARG A 79 -6.65 -5.57 -10.95
CA ARG A 79 -5.76 -6.58 -10.41
C ARG A 79 -6.06 -6.85 -8.94
N MET A 80 -6.01 -8.13 -8.59
CA MET A 80 -6.13 -8.60 -7.22
C MET A 80 -4.75 -8.74 -6.60
N ILE A 81 -4.50 -8.06 -5.50
CA ILE A 81 -3.20 -8.11 -4.81
C ILE A 81 -3.39 -8.80 -3.47
N PRO A 82 -2.65 -9.89 -3.18
CA PRO A 82 -2.65 -10.50 -1.86
C PRO A 82 -2.11 -9.51 -0.81
N ILE A 83 -2.62 -9.60 0.40
CA ILE A 83 -2.11 -8.85 1.55
C ILE A 83 -1.89 -9.81 2.72
N TYR A 84 -0.83 -9.59 3.49
CA TYR A 84 -0.54 -10.44 4.64
C TYR A 84 -1.57 -10.25 5.77
N GLU A 85 -1.71 -11.25 6.63
CA GLU A 85 -2.76 -11.33 7.66
C GLU A 85 -2.80 -10.09 8.57
N ARG A 86 -1.66 -9.58 9.01
CA ARG A 86 -1.61 -8.39 9.87
C ARG A 86 -2.19 -7.16 9.17
N ALA A 87 -1.91 -6.97 7.88
CA ALA A 87 -2.49 -5.88 7.11
C ALA A 87 -4.01 -6.03 6.98
N ALA A 88 -4.48 -7.23 6.64
CA ALA A 88 -5.91 -7.52 6.55
C ALA A 88 -6.63 -7.26 7.88
N ARG A 89 -6.06 -7.72 9.00
CA ARG A 89 -6.60 -7.48 10.33
C ARG A 89 -6.63 -5.99 10.69
N THR A 90 -5.55 -5.25 10.44
CA THR A 90 -5.48 -3.82 10.73
C THR A 90 -6.51 -3.02 9.92
N VAL A 91 -6.72 -3.38 8.66
CA VAL A 91 -7.76 -2.76 7.81
C VAL A 91 -9.16 -3.13 8.31
N LYS A 92 -9.39 -4.38 8.70
CA LYS A 92 -10.66 -4.83 9.28
C LYS A 92 -11.00 -4.05 10.55
N GLU A 93 -10.07 -3.94 11.49
CA GLU A 93 -10.24 -3.15 12.71
C GLU A 93 -10.56 -1.68 12.41
N TYR A 94 -9.90 -1.10 11.41
CA TYR A 94 -10.23 0.26 10.96
C TYR A 94 -11.67 0.36 10.44
N ILE A 95 -12.08 -0.56 9.57
CA ILE A 95 -13.43 -0.56 8.97
C ILE A 95 -14.52 -0.69 10.06
N GLU A 96 -14.32 -1.61 11.00
CA GLU A 96 -15.34 -1.96 11.99
C GLU A 96 -15.40 -0.99 13.19
N GLU A 97 -14.25 -0.51 13.66
CA GLU A 97 -14.17 0.23 14.92
C GLU A 97 -13.87 1.73 14.77
N VAL A 98 -13.22 2.12 13.70
CA VAL A 98 -12.69 3.49 13.53
C VAL A 98 -13.47 4.25 12.48
N ARG A 99 -13.63 3.67 11.30
CA ARG A 99 -14.29 4.32 10.18
C ARG A 99 -15.71 4.84 10.53
N PRO A 100 -16.55 4.12 11.29
CA PRO A 100 -17.86 4.65 11.70
C PRO A 100 -17.79 5.94 12.52
N LYS A 101 -16.69 6.17 13.23
CA LYS A 101 -16.47 7.40 14.01
C LYS A 101 -16.05 8.59 13.13
N LEU A 102 -15.51 8.32 11.96
CA LEU A 102 -15.09 9.32 10.98
C LEU A 102 -16.19 9.58 9.94
N ALA A 103 -17.04 8.60 9.66
CA ALA A 103 -18.10 8.72 8.67
C ALA A 103 -19.24 9.62 9.19
N HIS A 104 -19.51 10.71 8.48
CA HIS A 104 -20.61 11.62 8.78
C HIS A 104 -21.87 11.31 7.98
N LYS A 105 -21.74 10.50 6.92
CA LYS A 105 -22.84 10.07 6.05
C LYS A 105 -22.83 8.56 5.92
N ASN A 106 -24.02 7.96 5.88
CA ASN A 106 -24.15 6.51 5.77
C ASN A 106 -23.86 5.95 4.38
N ASP A 107 -23.87 6.78 3.36
CA ASP A 107 -23.67 6.42 1.95
C ASP A 107 -22.23 6.67 1.44
N GLU A 108 -21.31 7.08 2.32
CA GLU A 108 -19.92 7.27 1.92
C GLU A 108 -19.25 5.90 1.65
N VAL A 109 -18.82 5.70 0.41
CA VAL A 109 -18.24 4.43 -0.05
C VAL A 109 -16.72 4.37 0.08
N ALA A 110 -16.05 5.54 0.24
CA ALA A 110 -14.60 5.61 0.36
C ALA A 110 -14.11 4.78 1.56
N LEU A 111 -13.04 4.02 1.34
CA LEU A 111 -12.44 3.23 2.42
C LEU A 111 -11.81 4.15 3.47
N PHE A 112 -10.91 5.03 3.07
CA PHE A 112 -10.17 5.90 3.98
C PHE A 112 -10.75 7.32 4.00
N LEU A 113 -11.14 7.76 5.19
CA LEU A 113 -11.84 9.03 5.41
C LEU A 113 -10.94 10.05 6.12
N ASN A 114 -11.12 11.32 5.74
CA ASN A 114 -10.58 12.46 6.47
C ASN A 114 -11.47 12.79 7.70
N PRO A 115 -11.08 13.72 8.58
CA PRO A 115 -11.89 14.10 9.74
C PRO A 115 -13.27 14.70 9.40
N ARG A 116 -13.49 15.11 8.14
CA ARG A 116 -14.79 15.60 7.66
C ARG A 116 -15.71 14.49 7.17
N GLY A 117 -15.27 13.24 7.25
CA GLY A 117 -16.02 12.08 6.75
C GLY A 117 -16.01 11.93 5.23
N GLU A 118 -15.07 12.57 4.55
CA GLU A 118 -14.89 12.51 3.10
C GLU A 118 -13.67 11.68 2.75
N ARG A 119 -13.55 11.26 1.49
CA ARG A 119 -12.38 10.54 0.98
C ARG A 119 -11.09 11.30 1.27
N LEU A 120 -10.12 10.64 1.88
CA LEU A 120 -8.80 11.23 2.10
C LEU A 120 -8.07 11.45 0.76
N THR A 121 -7.45 12.63 0.63
CA THR A 121 -6.69 12.98 -0.57
C THR A 121 -5.26 12.44 -0.52
N ARG A 122 -4.61 12.31 -1.69
CA ARG A 122 -3.17 11.99 -1.78
C ARG A 122 -2.31 12.96 -0.97
N GLN A 123 -2.60 14.25 -1.06
CA GLN A 123 -1.88 15.28 -0.33
C GLN A 123 -2.05 15.14 1.18
N GLY A 124 -3.27 14.84 1.64
CA GLY A 124 -3.54 14.59 3.06
C GLY A 124 -2.75 13.41 3.61
N PHE A 125 -2.71 12.31 2.87
CA PHE A 125 -1.90 11.16 3.27
C PHE A 125 -0.39 11.46 3.23
N TRP A 126 0.08 12.16 2.20
CA TRP A 126 1.49 12.53 2.11
C TRP A 126 1.95 13.38 3.30
N GLN A 127 1.16 14.34 3.74
CA GLN A 127 1.47 15.15 4.91
C GLN A 127 1.61 14.26 6.15
N LYS A 128 0.70 13.31 6.35
CA LYS A 128 0.77 12.36 7.46
C LYS A 128 2.01 11.46 7.37
N LEU A 129 2.31 10.95 6.20
CA LEU A 129 3.53 10.17 6.00
C LEU A 129 4.79 10.94 6.39
N LYS A 130 4.91 12.21 6.01
CA LYS A 130 6.04 13.06 6.40
C LYS A 130 6.15 13.23 7.92
N GLU A 131 5.03 13.42 8.61
CA GLU A 131 4.99 13.50 10.06
C GLU A 131 5.51 12.21 10.71
N TYR A 132 5.07 11.05 10.24
CA TYR A 132 5.53 9.75 10.73
C TYR A 132 7.00 9.47 10.41
N VAL A 133 7.46 9.82 9.22
CA VAL A 133 8.88 9.73 8.84
C VAL A 133 9.75 10.55 9.78
N LYS A 134 9.34 11.79 10.08
CA LYS A 134 10.02 12.67 11.02
C LYS A 134 10.02 12.09 12.44
N SER A 135 8.87 11.62 12.92
CA SER A 135 8.73 11.02 14.25
C SER A 135 9.55 9.73 14.40
N ALA A 136 9.75 9.00 13.33
CA ALA A 136 10.59 7.80 13.28
C ALA A 136 12.09 8.13 13.23
N GLY A 137 12.49 9.40 13.07
CA GLY A 137 13.89 9.77 12.88
C GLY A 137 14.48 9.26 11.56
N LEU A 138 13.64 9.02 10.56
CA LEU A 138 14.06 8.51 9.26
C LEU A 138 14.35 9.64 8.27
N ASN A 139 14.98 9.29 7.13
CA ASN A 139 15.30 10.25 6.08
C ASN A 139 14.04 10.94 5.55
N SER A 140 14.01 12.25 5.53
CA SER A 140 12.90 13.09 5.09
C SER A 140 12.49 12.90 3.62
N GLN A 141 13.34 12.28 2.80
CA GLN A 141 13.06 11.99 1.40
C GLN A 141 12.16 10.75 1.21
N ILE A 142 11.84 10.01 2.28
CA ILE A 142 10.91 8.88 2.21
C ILE A 142 9.52 9.38 1.77
N SER A 143 9.01 8.74 0.73
CA SER A 143 7.76 9.06 0.07
C SER A 143 6.93 7.79 -0.16
N PRO A 144 5.68 7.88 -0.63
CA PRO A 144 4.92 6.70 -1.05
C PRO A 144 5.63 5.88 -2.13
N HIS A 145 6.34 6.53 -3.05
CA HIS A 145 7.17 5.84 -4.05
C HIS A 145 8.33 5.06 -3.41
N THR A 146 8.92 5.58 -2.34
CA THR A 146 9.95 4.87 -1.58
C THR A 146 9.41 3.58 -0.98
N LEU A 147 8.21 3.61 -0.41
CA LEU A 147 7.56 2.41 0.16
C LEU A 147 7.22 1.38 -0.92
N ARG A 148 6.71 1.83 -2.06
CA ARG A 148 6.44 0.95 -3.20
C ARG A 148 7.72 0.33 -3.76
N HIS A 149 8.78 1.10 -3.91
CA HIS A 149 10.08 0.60 -4.34
C HIS A 149 10.69 -0.38 -3.33
N SER A 150 10.53 -0.10 -2.04
CA SER A 150 10.95 -1.01 -0.96
C SER A 150 10.17 -2.32 -0.99
N PHE A 151 8.86 -2.28 -1.21
CA PHE A 151 8.04 -3.48 -1.43
C PHE A 151 8.62 -4.34 -2.56
N ALA A 152 8.84 -3.75 -3.74
CA ALA A 152 9.40 -4.48 -4.89
C ALA A 152 10.76 -5.10 -4.58
N THR A 153 11.67 -4.33 -4.00
CA THR A 153 13.01 -4.78 -3.62
C THR A 153 12.96 -5.90 -2.58
N HIS A 154 12.12 -5.77 -1.56
CA HIS A 154 11.98 -6.79 -0.50
C HIS A 154 11.34 -8.08 -1.02
N MET A 155 10.39 -7.99 -1.95
CA MET A 155 9.82 -9.15 -2.63
C MET A 155 10.89 -9.91 -3.43
N LEU A 156 11.67 -9.21 -4.24
CA LEU A 156 12.76 -9.80 -5.01
C LEU A 156 13.82 -10.43 -4.11
N SER A 157 14.24 -9.73 -3.06
CA SER A 157 15.19 -10.26 -2.07
C SER A 157 14.63 -11.45 -1.29
N GLY A 158 13.33 -11.54 -1.13
CA GLY A 158 12.62 -12.67 -0.53
C GLY A 158 12.44 -13.88 -1.46
N GLY A 159 12.89 -13.78 -2.71
CA GLY A 159 12.86 -14.85 -3.70
C GLY A 159 11.72 -14.79 -4.72
N ALA A 160 10.94 -13.71 -4.76
CA ALA A 160 9.95 -13.54 -5.82
C ALA A 160 10.63 -13.33 -7.18
N ASP A 161 10.07 -13.92 -8.22
CA ASP A 161 10.52 -13.64 -9.59
C ASP A 161 10.05 -12.26 -10.05
N LEU A 162 10.82 -11.65 -10.97
CA LEU A 162 10.56 -10.30 -11.45
C LEU A 162 9.17 -10.16 -12.09
N ARG A 163 8.72 -11.17 -12.81
CA ARG A 163 7.41 -11.17 -13.48
C ARG A 163 6.27 -11.07 -12.47
N SER A 164 6.31 -11.89 -11.42
CA SER A 164 5.31 -11.86 -10.34
C SER A 164 5.27 -10.50 -9.66
N VAL A 165 6.43 -9.88 -9.39
CA VAL A 165 6.50 -8.54 -8.81
C VAL A 165 5.91 -7.49 -9.75
N GLN A 166 6.21 -7.56 -11.05
CA GLN A 166 5.65 -6.66 -12.06
C GLN A 166 4.13 -6.80 -12.17
N GLU A 167 3.59 -8.00 -12.09
CA GLU A 167 2.15 -8.26 -12.07
C GLU A 167 1.48 -7.63 -10.84
N LEU A 168 2.05 -7.82 -9.65
CA LEU A 168 1.56 -7.19 -8.41
C LEU A 168 1.55 -5.66 -8.51
N LEU A 169 2.58 -5.08 -9.11
CA LEU A 169 2.72 -3.63 -9.27
C LEU A 169 1.86 -3.05 -10.41
N GLY A 170 1.32 -3.89 -11.29
CA GLY A 170 0.50 -3.43 -12.41
C GLY A 170 1.28 -2.66 -13.46
N HIS A 171 2.49 -3.11 -13.83
CA HIS A 171 3.28 -2.51 -14.91
C HIS A 171 2.62 -2.79 -16.25
N ALA A 172 2.27 -1.73 -17.01
CA ALA A 172 1.50 -1.80 -18.26
C ALA A 172 2.25 -2.41 -19.46
N ASN A 173 3.58 -2.60 -19.38
CA ASN A 173 4.43 -3.04 -20.49
C ASN A 173 4.62 -4.55 -20.59
N ILE A 174 3.91 -5.34 -19.82
CA ILE A 174 3.82 -6.78 -20.10
C ILE A 174 2.71 -6.94 -21.12
N SER A 175 3.12 -6.94 -22.40
CA SER A 175 2.26 -7.27 -23.53
C SER A 175 1.84 -8.73 -23.41
N THR A 176 0.75 -8.99 -22.74
CA THR A 176 -0.06 -10.17 -22.97
C THR A 176 -1.44 -9.96 -22.34
N THR A 177 -2.44 -10.00 -23.20
CA THR A 177 -3.80 -10.37 -22.86
C THR A 177 -3.76 -11.83 -22.37
N GLN A 178 -3.08 -12.09 -21.27
CA GLN A 178 -3.20 -13.37 -20.59
C GLN A 178 -4.48 -13.29 -19.76
N ILE A 179 -5.43 -14.10 -20.15
CA ILE A 179 -6.57 -14.48 -19.34
C ILE A 179 -6.03 -14.85 -17.96
N TYR A 180 -6.37 -14.06 -16.93
CA TYR A 180 -6.09 -14.39 -15.54
C TYR A 180 -6.85 -15.68 -15.21
N THR A 181 -6.18 -16.81 -15.34
CA THR A 181 -6.70 -18.09 -14.88
C THR A 181 -6.53 -18.20 -13.36
N HIS A 182 -7.39 -18.95 -12.70
CA HIS A 182 -7.25 -19.26 -11.25
C HIS A 182 -5.85 -19.74 -10.88
N LEU A 183 -5.16 -20.45 -11.77
CA LEU A 183 -3.79 -20.95 -11.60
C LEU A 183 -2.77 -19.83 -11.49
N THR A 184 -2.92 -18.75 -12.26
CA THR A 184 -2.01 -17.59 -12.20
C THR A 184 -2.16 -16.84 -10.87
N THR A 185 -3.39 -16.68 -10.39
CA THR A 185 -3.69 -16.02 -9.12
C THR A 185 -3.12 -16.81 -7.93
N GLU A 186 -3.25 -18.13 -7.95
CA GLU A 186 -2.69 -18.99 -6.89
C GLU A 186 -1.16 -18.97 -6.87
N HIS A 187 -0.52 -18.97 -8.04
CA HIS A 187 0.93 -18.85 -8.15
C HIS A 187 1.43 -17.53 -7.58
N VAL A 188 0.80 -16.41 -7.94
CA VAL A 188 1.15 -15.08 -7.42
C VAL A 188 0.95 -15.01 -5.92
N ARG A 189 -0.11 -15.60 -5.39
CA ARG A 189 -0.35 -15.69 -3.94
C ARG A 189 0.73 -16.47 -3.22
N ARG A 190 1.08 -17.66 -3.69
CA ARG A 190 2.15 -18.49 -3.12
C ARG A 190 3.50 -17.77 -3.14
N THR A 191 3.81 -17.11 -4.25
CA THR A 191 5.03 -16.30 -4.39
C THR A 191 5.03 -15.16 -3.38
N TYR A 192 3.91 -14.45 -3.22
CA TYR A 192 3.76 -13.39 -2.24
C TYR A 192 3.99 -13.90 -0.81
N GLU A 193 3.31 -14.98 -0.41
CA GLU A 193 3.42 -15.55 0.94
C GLU A 193 4.85 -16.01 1.28
N LYS A 194 5.59 -16.55 0.32
CA LYS A 194 7.00 -16.95 0.50
C LYS A 194 7.94 -15.74 0.57
N SER A 195 7.68 -14.69 -0.16
CA SER A 195 8.67 -13.65 -0.45
C SER A 195 8.45 -12.36 0.33
N HIS A 196 7.20 -12.04 0.70
CA HIS A 196 6.94 -10.81 1.44
C HIS A 196 7.45 -10.91 2.89
N PRO A 197 8.27 -9.94 3.37
CA PRO A 197 8.91 -10.04 4.70
C PRO A 197 7.93 -10.16 5.88
N ARG A 198 6.71 -9.66 5.72
CA ARG A 198 5.68 -9.65 6.78
C ARG A 198 4.57 -10.69 6.59
N ALA A 199 4.69 -11.53 5.57
CA ALA A 199 3.76 -12.64 5.33
C ALA A 199 4.22 -13.96 6.03
N LYS A 200 5.40 -13.94 6.64
CA LYS A 200 5.99 -15.07 7.38
C LYS A 200 5.60 -15.01 8.85
#